data_64814efdd9c1e0da47cdffd6a9244786
#
_entry.id   64814efdd9c1e0da47cdffd6a9244786
#
_cell.length_a   1.000
_cell.length_b   1.000
_cell.length_c   1.000
_cell.angle_alpha   90.00
_cell.angle_beta   90.00
_cell.angle_gamma   90.00
#
_symmetry.space_group_name_H-M   'P 1'
#
loop_
_entity.id
_entity.type
_entity.pdbx_description
1 polymer ?
#
loop_
_entity_poly.entity_id
_entity_poly.type
_entity_poly.pdbx_seq_one_letter_code
_entity_poly.pdbx_strand_id
1 'polypeptide(L)'
;ATAGGGREGEIRRSSRVMSVPAAELDHCGRELLRRAVREVCGDVPCVVCNDGDVAALAGAVSLGRRKLLGIAMGTSQAGGYVDGGGRITGWLNELAFLPVDLHPAAPVDPWSGDRGVGERYFSQEGVIRLAAQCGLAPEGDTPAQRLRWIQDRAEAGDDRALEAFFTLGGILGQALPWFRR
;
A
#
# COMPACT_ATOMS: atom_id res chain seq x y z
N ALA A 1 13.97 -10.19 10.20
CA ALA A 1 13.03 -9.12 10.56
C ALA A 1 11.82 -9.78 11.22
N THR A 2 11.71 -9.66 12.52
CA THR A 2 10.54 -10.09 13.25
C THR A 2 9.39 -9.18 12.87
N ALA A 3 8.41 -9.70 12.15
CA ALA A 3 7.08 -9.13 12.13
C ALA A 3 6.60 -9.14 13.59
N GLY A 4 6.95 -8.09 14.32
CA GLY A 4 6.53 -7.92 15.70
C GLY A 4 5.03 -7.80 15.70
N GLY A 5 4.33 -8.79 16.24
CA GLY A 5 2.92 -8.70 16.52
C GLY A 5 2.67 -7.48 17.39
N GLY A 6 2.29 -6.37 16.77
CA GLY A 6 1.85 -5.18 17.48
C GLY A 6 0.61 -5.56 18.29
N ARG A 7 0.54 -5.13 19.54
CA ARG A 7 -0.67 -5.26 20.34
C ARG A 7 -1.79 -4.51 19.64
N GLU A 8 -2.98 -5.06 19.66
CA GLU A 8 -4.16 -4.42 19.12
C GLU A 8 -4.30 -3.01 19.72
N GLY A 9 -4.21 -1.97 18.90
CA GLY A 9 -4.25 -0.57 19.34
C GLY A 9 -2.92 0.19 19.32
N GLU A 10 -1.79 -0.47 19.06
CA GLU A 10 -0.48 0.18 18.96
C GLU A 10 -0.34 0.93 17.62
N ILE A 11 -0.03 2.23 17.68
CA ILE A 11 0.27 3.02 16.49
C ILE A 11 1.74 2.82 16.16
N ARG A 12 2.01 2.24 14.99
CA ARG A 12 3.37 2.13 14.49
C ARG A 12 3.85 3.48 13.96
N ARG A 13 5.10 3.81 14.26
CA ARG A 13 5.76 4.97 13.68
C ARG A 13 5.80 4.82 12.17
N SER A 14 5.25 5.80 11.49
CA SER A 14 5.44 5.99 10.06
C SER A 14 6.34 7.20 9.83
N SER A 15 6.88 7.35 8.62
CA SER A 15 7.68 8.51 8.24
C SER A 15 6.98 9.85 8.49
N ARG A 16 5.65 9.85 8.51
CA ARG A 16 4.83 11.06 8.74
C ARG A 16 4.66 11.44 10.22
N VAL A 17 4.88 10.50 11.14
CA VAL A 17 4.69 10.71 12.58
C VAL A 17 5.98 10.49 13.39
N MET A 18 7.13 10.42 12.74
CA MET A 18 8.42 10.19 13.41
C MET A 18 8.82 11.30 14.39
N SER A 19 8.25 12.51 14.28
CA SER A 19 8.48 13.62 15.19
C SER A 19 7.69 13.50 16.50
N VAL A 20 6.73 12.58 16.59
CA VAL A 20 5.90 12.40 17.78
C VAL A 20 6.52 11.34 18.70
N PRO A 21 6.68 11.59 20.01
CA PRO A 21 7.18 10.61 20.96
C PRO A 21 6.32 9.33 20.96
N ALA A 22 6.97 8.15 21.04
CA ALA A 22 6.27 6.87 20.97
C ALA A 22 5.18 6.70 22.05
N ALA A 23 5.44 7.21 23.25
CA ALA A 23 4.47 7.16 24.36
C ALA A 23 3.19 7.97 24.09
N GLU A 24 3.28 9.05 23.32
CA GLU A 24 2.12 9.83 22.90
C GLU A 24 1.37 9.16 21.78
N LEU A 25 2.07 8.45 20.89
CA LEU A 25 1.45 7.69 19.79
C LEU A 25 0.59 6.53 20.29
N ASP A 26 1.05 5.80 21.30
CA ASP A 26 0.34 4.65 21.86
C ASP A 26 -0.96 5.06 22.57
N HIS A 27 -0.96 6.24 23.19
CA HIS A 27 -2.13 6.75 23.92
C HIS A 27 -3.13 7.49 23.03
N CYS A 28 -2.69 8.06 21.92
CA CYS A 28 -3.42 9.06 21.17
C CYS A 28 -4.25 8.56 19.99
N GLY A 29 -3.89 7.44 19.35
CA GLY A 29 -4.41 7.17 18.01
C GLY A 29 -5.91 6.92 17.92
N ARG A 30 -6.37 5.81 18.43
CA ARG A 30 -7.79 5.43 18.32
C ARG A 30 -8.68 6.33 19.17
N GLU A 31 -8.21 6.69 20.36
CA GLU A 31 -9.01 7.50 21.30
C GLU A 31 -9.13 8.96 20.85
N LEU A 32 -8.05 9.54 20.32
CA LEU A 32 -8.10 10.89 19.73
C LEU A 32 -9.05 10.95 18.53
N LEU A 33 -8.98 9.96 17.64
CA LEU A 33 -9.86 9.91 16.47
C LEU A 33 -11.32 9.75 16.90
N ARG A 34 -11.60 8.85 17.85
CA ARG A 34 -12.96 8.67 18.40
C ARG A 34 -13.47 9.92 19.07
N ARG A 35 -12.61 10.60 19.85
CA ARG A 35 -12.94 11.85 20.50
C ARG A 35 -13.23 12.96 19.50
N ALA A 36 -12.37 13.12 18.49
CA ALA A 36 -12.59 14.10 17.42
C ALA A 36 -13.89 13.84 16.65
N VAL A 37 -14.19 12.58 16.33
CA VAL A 37 -15.46 12.21 15.69
C VAL A 37 -16.64 12.55 16.59
N ARG A 38 -16.55 12.23 17.88
CA ARG A 38 -17.62 12.55 18.85
C ARG A 38 -17.85 14.05 18.99
N GLU A 39 -16.80 14.85 19.01
CA GLU A 39 -16.88 16.32 19.09
C GLU A 39 -17.54 16.95 17.87
N VAL A 40 -17.30 16.40 16.67
CA VAL A 40 -17.82 16.95 15.40
C VAL A 40 -19.17 16.35 15.02
N CYS A 41 -19.34 15.04 15.18
CA CYS A 41 -20.49 14.28 14.67
C CYS A 41 -21.46 13.82 15.76
N GLY A 42 -21.15 14.08 17.05
CA GLY A 42 -21.92 13.56 18.18
C GLY A 42 -21.60 12.09 18.49
N ASP A 43 -22.45 11.43 19.24
CA ASP A 43 -22.26 10.03 19.66
C ASP A 43 -22.66 9.05 18.55
N VAL A 44 -21.85 9.00 17.51
CA VAL A 44 -22.01 8.06 16.37
C VAL A 44 -21.09 6.85 16.52
N PRO A 45 -21.49 5.65 16.06
CA PRO A 45 -20.62 4.50 16.01
C PRO A 45 -19.37 4.81 15.17
N CYS A 46 -18.19 4.65 15.76
CA CYS A 46 -16.90 4.92 15.09
C CYS A 46 -15.99 3.71 15.21
N VAL A 47 -15.50 3.23 14.06
CA VAL A 47 -14.51 2.14 13.96
C VAL A 47 -13.30 2.67 13.24
N VAL A 48 -12.12 2.47 13.82
CA VAL A 48 -10.83 2.81 13.20
C VAL A 48 -10.25 1.54 12.60
N CYS A 49 -10.04 1.54 11.30
CA CYS A 49 -9.52 0.40 10.53
C CYS A 49 -8.26 0.81 9.74
N ASN A 50 -7.52 -0.20 9.27
CA ASN A 50 -6.46 0.00 8.29
C ASN A 50 -7.05 0.54 6.97
N ASP A 51 -6.34 1.45 6.30
CA ASP A 51 -6.79 2.07 5.05
C ASP A 51 -6.93 1.07 3.90
N GLY A 52 -6.07 0.07 3.83
CA GLY A 52 -6.17 -1.03 2.88
C GLY A 52 -7.44 -1.87 3.08
N ASP A 53 -7.81 -2.16 4.33
CA ASP A 53 -9.05 -2.87 4.65
C ASP A 53 -10.30 -2.05 4.27
N VAL A 54 -10.27 -0.74 4.51
CA VAL A 54 -11.36 0.16 4.12
C VAL A 54 -11.50 0.21 2.61
N ALA A 55 -10.38 0.31 1.87
CA ALA A 55 -10.39 0.30 0.40
C ALA A 55 -10.93 -1.02 -0.16
N ALA A 56 -10.53 -2.16 0.42
CA ALA A 56 -11.04 -3.47 0.03
C ALA A 56 -12.55 -3.59 0.29
N LEU A 57 -13.02 -3.11 1.45
CA LEU A 57 -14.44 -3.13 1.79
C LEU A 57 -15.25 -2.25 0.84
N ALA A 58 -14.77 -1.04 0.54
CA ALA A 58 -15.41 -0.15 -0.42
C ALA A 58 -15.51 -0.79 -1.81
N GLY A 59 -14.42 -1.43 -2.28
CA GLY A 59 -14.41 -2.20 -3.52
C GLY A 59 -15.40 -3.37 -3.51
N ALA A 60 -15.47 -4.13 -2.41
CA ALA A 60 -16.40 -5.25 -2.27
C ALA A 60 -17.87 -4.80 -2.33
N VAL A 61 -18.19 -3.71 -1.67
CA VAL A 61 -19.53 -3.10 -1.69
C VAL A 61 -19.88 -2.59 -3.09
N SER A 62 -18.98 -1.82 -3.71
CA SER A 62 -19.19 -1.24 -5.05
C SER A 62 -19.38 -2.30 -6.13
N LEU A 63 -18.62 -3.40 -6.07
CA LEU A 63 -18.68 -4.49 -7.04
C LEU A 63 -19.74 -5.56 -6.71
N GLY A 64 -20.39 -5.48 -5.53
CA GLY A 64 -21.29 -6.51 -5.05
C GLY A 64 -20.60 -7.89 -4.89
N ARG A 65 -19.32 -7.89 -4.50
CA ARG A 65 -18.50 -9.11 -4.42
C ARG A 65 -18.01 -9.34 -2.99
N ARG A 66 -17.77 -10.64 -2.69
CA ARG A 66 -17.14 -11.10 -1.45
C ARG A 66 -15.88 -11.89 -1.79
N LYS A 67 -15.08 -12.25 -0.79
CA LYS A 67 -13.76 -12.88 -0.99
C LYS A 67 -12.89 -12.03 -1.92
N LEU A 68 -12.77 -10.75 -1.61
CA LEU A 68 -12.10 -9.76 -2.43
C LEU A 68 -10.81 -9.32 -1.75
N LEU A 69 -9.70 -9.40 -2.48
CA LEU A 69 -8.43 -8.78 -2.14
C LEU A 69 -8.40 -7.40 -2.79
N GLY A 70 -8.30 -6.35 -1.98
CA GLY A 70 -8.07 -4.98 -2.42
C GLY A 70 -6.58 -4.65 -2.30
N ILE A 71 -6.00 -4.06 -3.35
CA ILE A 71 -4.63 -3.56 -3.35
C ILE A 71 -4.67 -2.12 -3.82
N ALA A 72 -4.24 -1.21 -2.96
CA ALA A 72 -4.07 0.20 -3.30
C ALA A 72 -2.59 0.46 -3.57
N MET A 73 -2.29 1.08 -4.70
CA MET A 73 -0.94 1.47 -5.11
C MET A 73 -0.91 3.00 -5.27
N GLY A 74 -0.25 3.65 -4.34
CA GLY A 74 -0.12 5.11 -4.29
C GLY A 74 1.31 5.54 -4.01
N THR A 75 1.52 6.41 -3.03
CA THR A 75 2.85 6.74 -2.47
C THR A 75 3.50 5.49 -1.87
N SER A 76 2.66 4.63 -1.28
CA SER A 76 3.02 3.29 -0.82
C SER A 76 1.96 2.27 -1.22
N GLN A 77 2.18 1.01 -0.90
CA GLN A 77 1.22 -0.07 -1.12
C GLN A 77 0.41 -0.31 0.16
N ALA A 78 -0.91 -0.44 0.02
CA ALA A 78 -1.78 -0.93 1.09
C ALA A 78 -2.63 -2.09 0.57
N GLY A 79 -2.97 -3.02 1.45
CA GLY A 79 -3.79 -4.16 1.10
C GLY A 79 -4.86 -4.45 2.16
N GLY A 80 -5.96 -5.05 1.73
CA GLY A 80 -7.02 -5.51 2.61
C GLY A 80 -7.78 -6.69 2.01
N TYR A 81 -8.44 -7.45 2.85
CA TYR A 81 -9.21 -8.61 2.42
C TYR A 81 -10.61 -8.60 3.02
N VAL A 82 -11.59 -8.84 2.15
CA VAL A 82 -13.00 -9.04 2.54
C VAL A 82 -13.35 -10.51 2.42
N ASP A 83 -13.79 -11.11 3.52
CA ASP A 83 -14.11 -12.54 3.62
C ASP A 83 -15.41 -12.94 2.88
N GLY A 84 -15.76 -14.22 2.93
CA GLY A 84 -17.00 -14.75 2.35
C GLY A 84 -18.26 -14.25 3.06
N GLY A 85 -18.16 -13.76 4.27
CA GLY A 85 -19.23 -13.10 5.03
C GLY A 85 -19.39 -11.62 4.70
N GLY A 86 -18.48 -11.04 3.90
CA GLY A 86 -18.49 -9.62 3.56
C GLY A 86 -17.85 -8.73 4.65
N ARG A 87 -16.97 -9.28 5.49
CA ARG A 87 -16.31 -8.59 6.59
C ARG A 87 -14.84 -8.45 6.33
N ILE A 88 -14.25 -7.34 6.78
CA ILE A 88 -12.80 -7.20 6.87
C ILE A 88 -12.28 -8.12 7.98
N THR A 89 -11.13 -8.73 7.76
CA THR A 89 -10.61 -9.78 8.65
C THR A 89 -9.84 -9.21 9.84
N GLY A 90 -9.43 -7.95 9.77
CA GLY A 90 -8.57 -7.33 10.76
C GLY A 90 -7.16 -7.92 10.82
N TRP A 91 -6.79 -8.72 9.82
CA TRP A 91 -5.42 -9.21 9.67
C TRP A 91 -4.49 -8.06 9.29
N LEU A 92 -3.25 -8.15 9.73
CA LEU A 92 -2.24 -7.21 9.32
C LEU A 92 -1.82 -7.53 7.88
N ASN A 93 -2.43 -6.83 6.92
CA ASN A 93 -2.17 -7.03 5.49
C ASN A 93 -1.01 -6.12 5.03
N GLU A 94 0.15 -6.20 5.66
CA GLU A 94 1.35 -5.44 5.30
C GLU A 94 1.99 -5.99 4.02
N LEU A 95 1.23 -6.00 2.93
CA LEU A 95 1.68 -6.53 1.63
C LEU A 95 2.88 -5.76 1.08
N ALA A 96 3.05 -4.51 1.50
CA ALA A 96 4.19 -3.67 1.13
C ALA A 96 5.54 -4.28 1.51
N PHE A 97 5.59 -5.06 2.59
CA PHE A 97 6.84 -5.65 3.12
C PHE A 97 7.01 -7.13 2.77
N LEU A 98 6.11 -7.70 1.98
CA LEU A 98 6.30 -9.05 1.45
C LEU A 98 7.40 -9.07 0.38
N PRO A 99 8.32 -10.05 0.41
CA PRO A 99 9.32 -10.20 -0.63
C PRO A 99 8.65 -10.64 -1.94
N VAL A 100 8.78 -9.85 -2.97
CA VAL A 100 8.21 -10.10 -4.31
C VAL A 100 9.29 -10.26 -5.37
N ASP A 101 10.54 -9.89 -5.05
CA ASP A 101 11.71 -10.09 -5.89
C ASP A 101 12.88 -10.59 -5.04
N LEU A 102 13.31 -11.82 -5.29
CA LEU A 102 14.39 -12.48 -4.57
C LEU A 102 15.76 -12.29 -5.24
N HIS A 103 15.85 -11.49 -6.32
CA HIS A 103 17.10 -11.25 -7.00
C HIS A 103 18.10 -10.51 -6.10
N PRO A 104 19.38 -10.92 -6.04
CA PRO A 104 20.38 -10.25 -5.19
C PRO A 104 20.57 -8.75 -5.46
N ALA A 105 20.25 -8.28 -6.67
CA ALA A 105 20.30 -6.88 -7.05
C ALA A 105 18.94 -6.17 -6.92
N ALA A 106 17.92 -6.82 -6.37
CA ALA A 106 16.63 -6.18 -6.12
C ALA A 106 16.79 -4.95 -5.21
N PRO A 107 15.97 -3.90 -5.38
CA PRO A 107 16.10 -2.68 -4.61
C PRO A 107 15.87 -2.93 -3.12
N VAL A 108 16.65 -2.23 -2.29
CA VAL A 108 16.48 -2.21 -0.84
C VAL A 108 15.46 -1.13 -0.47
N ASP A 109 14.55 -1.46 0.40
CA ASP A 109 13.64 -0.47 0.97
C ASP A 109 14.36 0.32 2.06
N PRO A 110 14.43 1.68 1.94
CA PRO A 110 15.20 2.49 2.88
C PRO A 110 14.58 2.55 4.28
N TRP A 111 13.31 2.21 4.42
CA TRP A 111 12.62 2.27 5.71
C TRP A 111 12.76 0.97 6.49
N SER A 112 12.51 -0.18 5.86
CA SER A 112 12.62 -1.49 6.52
C SER A 112 14.03 -2.08 6.46
N GLY A 113 14.84 -1.66 5.48
CA GLY A 113 16.12 -2.29 5.15
C GLY A 113 15.99 -3.59 4.37
N ASP A 114 14.77 -4.04 4.09
CA ASP A 114 14.51 -5.30 3.38
C ASP A 114 14.69 -5.13 1.87
N ARG A 115 15.09 -6.22 1.22
CA ARG A 115 15.36 -6.25 -0.22
C ARG A 115 14.18 -6.87 -0.97
N GLY A 116 13.82 -6.26 -2.12
CA GLY A 116 12.86 -6.82 -3.05
C GLY A 116 11.43 -6.90 -2.52
N VAL A 117 11.08 -6.03 -1.59
CA VAL A 117 9.72 -5.98 -1.01
C VAL A 117 8.73 -5.25 -1.90
N GLY A 118 7.44 -5.53 -1.72
CA GLY A 118 6.33 -5.00 -2.53
C GLY A 118 6.32 -3.48 -2.64
N GLU A 119 6.68 -2.76 -1.57
CA GLU A 119 6.78 -1.30 -1.54
C GLU A 119 7.68 -0.74 -2.65
N ARG A 120 8.75 -1.47 -3.00
CA ARG A 120 9.70 -1.05 -4.04
C ARG A 120 9.20 -1.29 -5.46
N TYR A 121 8.04 -1.94 -5.63
CA TYR A 121 7.43 -2.26 -6.92
C TYR A 121 6.03 -1.66 -7.06
N PHE A 122 5.18 -1.81 -6.07
CA PHE A 122 3.76 -1.45 -6.12
C PHE A 122 3.49 -0.06 -5.54
N SER A 123 4.34 0.89 -5.90
CA SER A 123 4.25 2.30 -5.52
C SER A 123 4.56 3.20 -6.71
N GLN A 124 4.31 4.50 -6.60
CA GLN A 124 4.67 5.48 -7.63
C GLN A 124 6.15 5.41 -7.98
N GLU A 125 7.02 5.37 -6.97
CA GLU A 125 8.47 5.26 -7.16
C GLU A 125 8.87 3.92 -7.80
N GLY A 126 8.15 2.85 -7.49
CA GLY A 126 8.35 1.54 -8.12
C GLY A 126 8.15 1.61 -9.64
N VAL A 127 7.05 2.20 -10.09
CA VAL A 127 6.75 2.37 -11.52
C VAL A 127 7.76 3.29 -12.20
N ILE A 128 8.11 4.41 -11.56
CA ILE A 128 9.12 5.35 -12.09
C ILE A 128 10.46 4.64 -12.29
N ARG A 129 10.88 3.83 -11.32
CA ARG A 129 12.11 3.05 -11.40
C ARG A 129 12.06 2.01 -12.52
N LEU A 130 10.96 1.28 -12.67
CA LEU A 130 10.79 0.31 -13.76
C LEU A 130 10.83 1.00 -15.12
N ALA A 131 10.19 2.14 -15.29
CA ALA A 131 10.23 2.94 -16.50
C ALA A 131 11.67 3.41 -16.84
N ALA A 132 12.43 3.83 -15.83
CA ALA A 132 13.83 4.18 -16.01
C ALA A 132 14.69 2.98 -16.46
N GLN A 133 14.42 1.78 -15.95
CA GLN A 133 15.07 0.55 -16.41
C GLN A 133 14.77 0.21 -17.87
N CYS A 134 13.58 0.59 -18.35
CA CYS A 134 13.20 0.49 -19.77
C CYS A 134 13.74 1.65 -20.63
N GLY A 135 14.61 2.50 -20.09
CA GLY A 135 15.24 3.60 -20.82
C GLY A 135 14.38 4.85 -20.98
N LEU A 136 13.33 5.02 -20.14
CA LEU A 136 12.57 6.26 -20.06
C LEU A 136 13.20 7.22 -19.05
N ALA A 137 13.03 8.51 -19.29
CA ALA A 137 13.36 9.58 -18.36
C ALA A 137 12.06 10.32 -17.98
N PRO A 138 11.30 9.82 -16.98
CA PRO A 138 10.01 10.40 -16.66
C PRO A 138 10.11 11.86 -16.20
N GLU A 139 9.33 12.73 -16.82
CA GLU A 139 9.30 14.17 -16.56
C GLU A 139 8.26 14.52 -15.49
N GLY A 140 8.58 15.53 -14.66
CA GLY A 140 7.72 16.07 -13.62
C GLY A 140 8.46 16.36 -12.32
N ASP A 141 7.94 17.31 -11.56
CA ASP A 141 8.53 17.78 -10.30
C ASP A 141 8.20 16.83 -9.14
N THR A 142 7.09 16.11 -9.24
CA THR A 142 6.61 15.19 -8.22
C THR A 142 6.51 13.75 -8.73
N PRO A 143 6.59 12.73 -7.85
CA PRO A 143 6.37 11.34 -8.25
C PRO A 143 5.02 11.12 -8.96
N ALA A 144 3.97 11.79 -8.52
CA ALA A 144 2.65 11.71 -9.14
C ALA A 144 2.64 12.23 -10.58
N GLN A 145 3.33 13.34 -10.85
CA GLN A 145 3.47 13.89 -12.22
C GLN A 145 4.28 12.95 -13.11
N ARG A 146 5.40 12.40 -12.60
CA ARG A 146 6.21 11.43 -13.34
C ARG A 146 5.44 10.16 -13.66
N LEU A 147 4.67 9.64 -12.70
CA LEU A 147 3.79 8.49 -12.94
C LEU A 147 2.75 8.82 -14.02
N ARG A 148 2.11 9.97 -13.96
CA ARG A 148 1.15 10.40 -14.97
C ARG A 148 1.77 10.48 -16.35
N TRP A 149 2.97 11.05 -16.46
CA TRP A 149 3.72 11.10 -17.70
C TRP A 149 3.99 9.70 -18.30
N ILE A 150 4.33 8.70 -17.45
CA ILE A 150 4.52 7.32 -17.90
C ILE A 150 3.20 6.70 -18.37
N GLN A 151 2.10 6.97 -17.66
CA GLN A 151 0.76 6.49 -18.04
C GLN A 151 0.34 7.05 -19.39
N ASP A 152 0.47 8.36 -19.60
CA ASP A 152 0.13 9.02 -20.86
C ASP A 152 0.95 8.45 -22.03
N ARG A 153 2.23 8.11 -21.80
CA ARG A 153 3.09 7.44 -22.79
C ARG A 153 2.62 6.02 -23.10
N ALA A 154 2.24 5.25 -22.10
CA ALA A 154 1.71 3.90 -22.30
C ALA A 154 0.38 3.94 -23.06
N GLU A 155 -0.51 4.90 -22.73
CA GLU A 155 -1.77 5.12 -23.45
C GLU A 155 -1.52 5.51 -24.91
N ALA A 156 -0.44 6.25 -25.19
CA ALA A 156 -0.01 6.59 -26.55
C ALA A 156 0.71 5.45 -27.29
N GLY A 157 0.92 4.28 -26.66
CA GLY A 157 1.55 3.11 -27.27
C GLY A 157 3.09 3.13 -27.26
N ASP A 158 3.75 3.87 -26.38
CA ASP A 158 5.20 3.80 -26.21
C ASP A 158 5.58 2.43 -25.62
N ASP A 159 6.29 1.61 -26.41
CA ASP A 159 6.66 0.24 -26.05
C ASP A 159 7.43 0.15 -24.73
N ARG A 160 8.26 1.13 -24.41
CA ARG A 160 9.05 1.15 -23.17
C ARG A 160 8.18 1.43 -21.94
N ALA A 161 7.17 2.28 -22.09
CA ALA A 161 6.19 2.54 -21.02
C ALA A 161 5.31 1.31 -20.82
N LEU A 162 4.86 0.67 -21.88
CA LEU A 162 4.11 -0.59 -21.83
C LEU A 162 4.91 -1.70 -21.17
N GLU A 163 6.21 -1.83 -21.49
CA GLU A 163 7.12 -2.82 -20.89
C GLU A 163 7.27 -2.62 -19.37
N ALA A 164 7.34 -1.37 -18.90
CA ALA A 164 7.38 -1.07 -17.47
C ALA A 164 6.11 -1.57 -16.74
N PHE A 165 4.92 -1.34 -17.31
CA PHE A 165 3.66 -1.84 -16.76
C PHE A 165 3.51 -3.35 -16.91
N PHE A 166 3.99 -3.93 -17.99
CA PHE A 166 4.01 -5.38 -18.18
C PHE A 166 4.87 -6.07 -17.13
N THR A 167 6.06 -5.53 -16.87
CA THR A 167 6.95 -6.02 -15.81
C THR A 167 6.30 -5.91 -14.43
N LEU A 168 5.68 -4.76 -14.12
CA LEU A 168 4.91 -4.59 -12.89
C LEU A 168 3.80 -5.64 -12.73
N GLY A 169 3.04 -5.87 -13.81
CA GLY A 169 1.97 -6.87 -13.85
C GLY A 169 2.49 -8.29 -13.62
N GLY A 170 3.65 -8.62 -14.21
CA GLY A 170 4.32 -9.90 -14.01
C GLY A 170 4.71 -10.14 -12.54
N ILE A 171 5.33 -9.12 -11.90
CA ILE A 171 5.71 -9.19 -10.48
C ILE A 171 4.46 -9.31 -9.59
N LEU A 172 3.40 -8.55 -9.89
CA LEU A 172 2.14 -8.64 -9.16
C LEU A 172 1.52 -10.05 -9.31
N GLY A 173 1.50 -10.59 -10.53
CA GLY A 173 0.98 -11.93 -10.79
C GLY A 173 1.71 -13.02 -10.00
N GLN A 174 3.03 -12.89 -9.84
CA GLN A 174 3.84 -13.80 -9.02
C GLN A 174 3.60 -13.60 -7.51
N ALA A 175 3.27 -12.38 -7.06
CA ALA A 175 3.00 -12.07 -5.66
C ALA A 175 1.59 -12.51 -5.20
N LEU A 176 0.59 -12.53 -6.08
CA LEU A 176 -0.80 -12.85 -5.74
C LEU A 176 -1.01 -14.17 -4.98
N PRO A 177 -0.31 -15.29 -5.28
CA PRO A 177 -0.46 -16.51 -4.51
C PRO A 177 -0.05 -16.36 -3.04
N TRP A 178 0.88 -15.47 -2.73
CA TRP A 178 1.34 -15.19 -1.36
C TRP A 178 0.33 -14.34 -0.57
N PHE A 179 -0.41 -13.47 -1.26
CA PHE A 179 -1.43 -12.63 -0.65
C PHE A 179 -2.71 -13.41 -0.30
N ARG A 180 -2.84 -14.63 -0.78
CA ARG A 180 -4.06 -15.44 -0.73
C ARG A 180 -4.11 -16.41 0.45
N ARG A 181 -3.10 -16.45 1.31
CA ARG A 181 -2.98 -17.40 2.42
C ARG A 181 -3.67 -16.95 3.69
#